data_63e625e4069522979ea2c53bd7bcad56
#
_entry.id   63e625e4069522979ea2c53bd7bcad56
#
_cell.length_a   1.000
_cell.length_b   1.000
_cell.length_c   1.000
_cell.angle_alpha   90.00
_cell.angle_beta   90.00
_cell.angle_gamma   90.00
#
_symmetry.space_group_name_H-M   'P 1'
#
loop_
_entity.id
_entity.type
_entity.pdbx_description
1 polymer ?
#
loop_
_entity_poly.entity_id
_entity_poly.type
_entity_poly.pdbx_seq_one_letter_code
_entity_poly.pdbx_strand_id
1 'polypeptide(L)'
;MKKAILLVVAAIALTACGTHKKAESGASKTTVPVSVKKQAVSKAQKHTAEYIQQRIAAIYRCYDNPQYDEAGMRLMAPREDFDSIYCSTRYKALLKEALDLEEEDDILLDYDHWTSSQDDTNFTCKTVTVSNLTDSTAIAKVNEENVGRSYAVTLVLLFERNDWFVDDFLFNEDGSSEKEYFKRFIEEKRAQ
;
A
#
# COMPACT_ATOMS: atom_id res chain seq x y z
N MET A 1 -26.52 -35.88 -4.61
CA MET A 1 -25.41 -36.30 -3.74
C MET A 1 -24.87 -35.04 -3.03
N LYS A 2 -25.21 -34.91 -1.75
CA LYS A 2 -24.85 -33.74 -0.92
C LYS A 2 -23.48 -34.01 -0.27
N LYS A 3 -22.46 -33.20 -0.55
CA LYS A 3 -21.18 -33.26 0.16
C LYS A 3 -21.22 -32.28 1.33
N ALA A 4 -21.11 -32.79 2.53
CA ALA A 4 -21.04 -32.07 3.78
C ALA A 4 -19.63 -31.47 3.93
N ILE A 5 -19.58 -30.17 4.22
CA ILE A 5 -18.36 -29.44 4.61
C ILE A 5 -18.24 -29.51 6.11
N LEU A 6 -17.16 -30.11 6.58
CA LEU A 6 -16.83 -30.26 8.01
C LEU A 6 -16.15 -28.96 8.48
N LEU A 7 -16.85 -28.20 9.32
CA LEU A 7 -16.31 -27.00 9.98
C LEU A 7 -15.62 -27.46 11.28
N VAL A 8 -14.30 -27.32 11.38
CA VAL A 8 -13.56 -27.51 12.63
C VAL A 8 -13.46 -26.19 13.36
N VAL A 9 -14.25 -26.05 14.44
CA VAL A 9 -14.16 -24.94 15.38
C VAL A 9 -13.23 -25.35 16.51
N ALA A 10 -12.08 -24.72 16.63
CA ALA A 10 -11.19 -24.85 17.77
C ALA A 10 -11.62 -23.87 18.87
N ALA A 11 -12.19 -24.38 19.94
CA ALA A 11 -12.50 -23.62 21.14
C ALA A 11 -11.27 -23.51 22.03
N ILE A 12 -10.83 -22.29 22.32
CA ILE A 12 -9.81 -21.99 23.34
C ILE A 12 -10.55 -21.66 24.63
N ALA A 13 -10.46 -22.54 25.62
CA ALA A 13 -10.99 -22.33 26.96
C ALA A 13 -9.99 -21.51 27.79
N LEU A 14 -10.44 -20.35 28.27
CA LEU A 14 -9.81 -19.58 29.33
C LEU A 14 -10.28 -20.10 30.67
N THR A 15 -9.36 -20.62 31.51
CA THR A 15 -9.61 -20.85 32.92
C THR A 15 -8.74 -19.90 33.74
N ALA A 16 -9.42 -18.99 34.42
CA ALA A 16 -8.86 -18.18 35.50
C ALA A 16 -9.25 -18.80 36.86
N CYS A 17 -8.41 -18.60 37.83
CA CYS A 17 -8.50 -18.63 39.29
C CYS A 17 -7.40 -19.49 39.90
N GLY A 18 -6.57 -19.08 40.82
CA GLY A 18 -6.66 -18.13 41.89
C GLY A 18 -5.85 -18.65 43.08
N THR A 19 -5.32 -17.74 43.86
CA THR A 19 -4.90 -17.83 45.27
C THR A 19 -3.54 -18.42 45.67
N HIS A 20 -2.71 -17.50 46.15
CA HIS A 20 -1.69 -17.52 47.22
C HIS A 20 -1.18 -18.84 47.78
N LYS A 21 0.17 -19.03 47.73
CA LYS A 21 1.01 -19.20 48.92
C LYS A 21 2.51 -19.01 48.61
N LYS A 22 3.16 -18.35 49.54
CA LYS A 22 4.56 -17.99 49.63
C LYS A 22 5.41 -19.25 49.93
N ALA A 23 6.48 -19.46 49.15
CA ALA A 23 7.70 -20.15 49.62
C ALA A 23 8.85 -19.86 48.65
N GLU A 24 9.96 -19.41 49.19
CA GLU A 24 11.25 -19.16 48.54
C GLU A 24 11.87 -20.51 48.10
N SER A 25 12.39 -20.54 46.87
CA SER A 25 13.59 -21.34 46.54
C SER A 25 14.05 -20.99 45.14
N GLY A 26 15.33 -20.64 44.96
CA GLY A 26 15.93 -20.20 43.71
C GLY A 26 15.90 -21.28 42.62
N ALA A 27 15.47 -20.86 41.45
CA ALA A 27 15.74 -21.59 40.21
C ALA A 27 15.99 -20.56 39.11
N SER A 28 17.21 -20.55 38.63
CA SER A 28 17.67 -19.78 37.46
C SER A 28 16.75 -20.07 36.26
N LYS A 29 15.90 -19.11 35.91
CA LYS A 29 15.14 -19.15 34.65
C LYS A 29 16.05 -18.69 33.51
N THR A 30 16.65 -19.65 32.83
CA THR A 30 17.25 -19.42 31.51
C THR A 30 16.10 -19.10 30.53
N THR A 31 15.81 -17.82 30.36
CA THR A 31 14.96 -17.34 29.27
C THR A 31 15.75 -17.48 27.97
N VAL A 32 15.45 -18.53 27.21
CA VAL A 32 15.92 -18.65 25.83
C VAL A 32 15.19 -17.59 25.01
N PRO A 33 15.86 -16.61 24.40
CA PRO A 33 15.21 -15.65 23.53
C PRO A 33 14.72 -16.42 22.30
N VAL A 34 13.40 -16.54 22.15
CA VAL A 34 12.79 -17.04 20.90
C VAL A 34 12.99 -15.95 19.86
N SER A 35 14.11 -16.02 19.15
CA SER A 35 14.37 -15.22 17.96
C SER A 35 13.42 -15.72 16.87
N VAL A 36 12.29 -15.05 16.71
CA VAL A 36 11.42 -15.23 15.54
C VAL A 36 12.17 -14.67 14.33
N LYS A 37 12.94 -15.51 13.67
CA LYS A 37 13.51 -15.18 12.36
C LYS A 37 12.35 -14.97 11.41
N LYS A 38 12.08 -13.71 11.02
CA LYS A 38 11.20 -13.38 9.91
C LYS A 38 11.72 -14.13 8.69
N GLN A 39 11.04 -15.19 8.28
CA GLN A 39 11.42 -15.97 7.11
C GLN A 39 11.27 -15.07 5.89
N ALA A 40 12.31 -14.93 5.08
CA ALA A 40 12.27 -14.15 3.86
C ALA A 40 11.26 -14.80 2.88
N VAL A 41 10.32 -14.01 2.38
CA VAL A 41 9.35 -14.47 1.38
C VAL A 41 10.09 -14.81 0.08
N SER A 42 9.87 -16.01 -0.46
CA SER A 42 10.51 -16.45 -1.71
C SER A 42 9.98 -15.65 -2.93
N LYS A 43 10.76 -15.61 -4.02
CA LYS A 43 10.33 -14.97 -5.27
C LYS A 43 8.99 -15.55 -5.77
N ALA A 44 8.83 -16.89 -5.74
CA ALA A 44 7.60 -17.54 -6.16
C ALA A 44 6.37 -17.11 -5.33
N GLN A 45 6.53 -16.91 -4.02
CA GLN A 45 5.47 -16.40 -3.16
C GLN A 45 5.11 -14.95 -3.46
N LYS A 46 6.08 -14.14 -3.92
CA LYS A 46 5.83 -12.74 -4.31
C LYS A 46 5.09 -12.59 -5.63
N HIS A 47 5.12 -13.62 -6.49
CA HIS A 47 4.40 -13.65 -7.78
C HIS A 47 3.01 -14.27 -7.64
N THR A 48 2.29 -13.94 -6.57
CA THR A 48 0.90 -14.33 -6.37
C THR A 48 0.02 -13.08 -6.23
N ALA A 49 -1.22 -13.19 -6.67
CA ALA A 49 -2.19 -12.11 -6.52
C ALA A 49 -2.38 -11.74 -5.05
N GLU A 50 -2.40 -12.73 -4.16
CA GLU A 50 -2.56 -12.54 -2.71
C GLU A 50 -1.41 -11.72 -2.12
N TYR A 51 -0.16 -12.01 -2.53
CA TYR A 51 0.99 -11.22 -2.06
C TYR A 51 0.87 -9.76 -2.50
N ILE A 52 0.56 -9.53 -3.79
CA ILE A 52 0.40 -8.17 -4.32
C ILE A 52 -0.74 -7.44 -3.61
N GLN A 53 -1.90 -8.08 -3.42
CA GLN A 53 -3.04 -7.52 -2.69
C GLN A 53 -2.64 -7.09 -1.27
N GLN A 54 -1.95 -7.96 -0.53
CA GLN A 54 -1.50 -7.67 0.83
C GLN A 54 -0.49 -6.52 0.86
N ARG A 55 0.42 -6.47 -0.13
CA ARG A 55 1.40 -5.40 -0.25
C ARG A 55 0.75 -4.05 -0.52
N ILE A 56 -0.13 -3.98 -1.52
CA ILE A 56 -0.84 -2.74 -1.86
C ILE A 56 -1.76 -2.30 -0.71
N ALA A 57 -2.55 -3.20 -0.13
CA ALA A 57 -3.36 -2.88 1.04
C ALA A 57 -2.52 -2.39 2.23
N ALA A 58 -1.27 -2.84 2.37
CA ALA A 58 -0.37 -2.35 3.42
C ALA A 58 0.07 -0.90 3.19
N ILE A 59 0.24 -0.47 1.94
CA ILE A 59 0.53 0.93 1.59
C ILE A 59 -0.65 1.82 1.99
N TYR A 60 -1.86 1.42 1.64
CA TYR A 60 -3.07 2.21 1.90
C TYR A 60 -3.52 2.25 3.37
N ARG A 61 -2.98 1.38 4.25
CA ARG A 61 -3.33 1.40 5.70
C ARG A 61 -3.00 2.70 6.41
N CYS A 62 -2.05 3.47 5.92
CA CYS A 62 -1.73 4.78 6.49
C CYS A 62 -2.86 5.78 6.31
N TYR A 63 -3.66 5.65 5.23
CA TYR A 63 -4.85 6.46 5.00
C TYR A 63 -6.02 6.00 5.87
N ASP A 64 -6.17 4.69 6.08
CA ASP A 64 -7.24 4.10 6.91
C ASP A 64 -7.10 4.46 8.41
N ASN A 65 -5.89 4.77 8.86
CA ASN A 65 -5.62 5.05 10.27
C ASN A 65 -4.76 6.32 10.42
N PRO A 66 -5.31 7.48 10.06
CA PRO A 66 -4.59 8.73 10.08
C PRO A 66 -4.19 9.11 11.51
N GLN A 67 -2.96 9.62 11.66
CA GLN A 67 -2.52 10.26 12.87
C GLN A 67 -2.86 11.75 12.79
N TYR A 68 -3.23 12.36 13.92
CA TYR A 68 -3.51 13.78 14.03
C TYR A 68 -2.54 14.43 15.01
N ASP A 69 -2.18 15.69 14.75
CA ASP A 69 -1.39 16.50 15.68
C ASP A 69 -2.24 17.04 16.83
N GLU A 70 -1.60 17.77 17.76
CA GLU A 70 -2.28 18.40 18.91
C GLU A 70 -3.35 19.44 18.52
N ALA A 71 -3.24 20.02 17.31
CA ALA A 71 -4.23 20.96 16.75
C ALA A 71 -5.36 20.26 16.01
N GLY A 72 -5.35 18.93 15.91
CA GLY A 72 -6.31 18.12 15.17
C GLY A 72 -6.07 18.11 13.66
N MET A 73 -4.89 18.58 13.20
CA MET A 73 -4.49 18.46 11.82
C MET A 73 -3.97 17.06 11.53
N ARG A 74 -4.38 16.47 10.42
CA ARG A 74 -3.91 15.16 10.00
C ARG A 74 -2.41 15.18 9.74
N LEU A 75 -1.69 14.32 10.45
CA LEU A 75 -0.29 14.04 10.15
C LEU A 75 -0.26 13.09 8.95
N MET A 76 -0.12 13.65 7.78
CA MET A 76 0.12 12.85 6.57
C MET A 76 1.59 12.42 6.54
N ALA A 77 1.83 11.16 6.17
CA ALA A 77 3.13 10.84 5.63
C ALA A 77 3.34 11.73 4.39
N PRO A 78 4.47 12.42 4.27
CA PRO A 78 4.71 13.28 3.12
C PRO A 78 4.52 12.49 1.82
N ARG A 79 3.77 13.04 0.87
CA ARG A 79 3.48 12.43 -0.44
C ARG A 79 4.75 11.94 -1.15
N GLU A 80 5.81 12.72 -1.03
CA GLU A 80 7.15 12.42 -1.54
C GLU A 80 7.73 11.10 -1.01
N ASP A 81 7.38 10.71 0.23
CA ASP A 81 7.86 9.46 0.81
C ASP A 81 7.20 8.24 0.16
N PHE A 82 5.92 8.30 -0.20
CA PHE A 82 5.25 7.18 -0.87
C PHE A 82 5.83 6.93 -2.25
N ASP A 83 5.98 7.95 -3.07
CA ASP A 83 6.56 7.82 -4.41
C ASP A 83 8.01 7.37 -4.32
N SER A 84 8.77 7.92 -3.38
CA SER A 84 10.14 7.52 -3.12
C SER A 84 10.26 6.04 -2.75
N ILE A 85 9.36 5.52 -1.93
CA ILE A 85 9.41 4.17 -1.35
C ILE A 85 8.75 3.14 -2.26
N TYR A 86 7.59 3.46 -2.83
CA TYR A 86 6.68 2.49 -3.45
C TYR A 86 6.59 2.57 -4.96
N CYS A 87 7.09 3.65 -5.59
CA CYS A 87 7.12 3.75 -7.03
C CYS A 87 8.38 3.12 -7.65
N SER A 88 8.24 2.71 -8.91
CA SER A 88 9.34 2.13 -9.69
C SER A 88 10.43 3.16 -9.96
N THR A 89 11.63 2.66 -10.24
CA THR A 89 12.77 3.54 -10.56
C THR A 89 12.48 4.43 -11.77
N ARG A 90 11.84 3.87 -12.80
CA ARG A 90 11.55 4.62 -14.03
C ARG A 90 10.39 5.61 -13.87
N TYR A 91 9.37 5.28 -13.05
CA TYR A 91 8.31 6.23 -12.75
C TYR A 91 8.87 7.45 -12.00
N LYS A 92 9.66 7.22 -10.95
CA LYS A 92 10.30 8.29 -10.16
C LYS A 92 11.20 9.19 -11.00
N ALA A 93 11.95 8.61 -11.92
CA ALA A 93 12.82 9.38 -12.80
C ALA A 93 12.00 10.31 -13.72
N LEU A 94 10.88 9.81 -14.26
CA LEU A 94 10.01 10.59 -15.13
C LEU A 94 9.26 11.69 -14.35
N LEU A 95 8.72 11.38 -13.18
CA LEU A 95 8.07 12.35 -12.32
C LEU A 95 9.04 13.47 -11.92
N LYS A 96 10.27 13.09 -11.51
CA LYS A 96 11.30 14.09 -11.18
C LYS A 96 11.61 15.00 -12.35
N GLU A 97 11.75 14.44 -13.56
CA GLU A 97 12.02 15.22 -14.77
C GLU A 97 10.88 16.20 -15.09
N ALA A 98 9.64 15.78 -14.92
CA ALA A 98 8.48 16.65 -15.11
C ALA A 98 8.44 17.78 -14.06
N LEU A 99 8.67 17.44 -12.77
CA LEU A 99 8.73 18.44 -11.70
C LEU A 99 9.90 19.42 -11.85
N ASP A 100 11.06 18.98 -12.36
CA ASP A 100 12.20 19.86 -12.61
C ASP A 100 11.91 20.91 -13.72
N LEU A 101 10.89 20.67 -14.56
CA LEU A 101 10.45 21.58 -15.65
C LEU A 101 9.18 22.36 -15.30
N GLU A 102 8.56 22.10 -14.15
CA GLU A 102 7.38 22.81 -13.68
C GLU A 102 7.73 24.26 -13.33
N GLU A 103 6.96 25.21 -13.85
CA GLU A 103 7.08 26.65 -13.58
C GLU A 103 6.00 27.10 -12.60
N GLU A 104 6.10 28.34 -12.11
CA GLU A 104 5.20 28.87 -11.06
C GLU A 104 3.70 28.84 -11.45
N ASP A 105 3.40 28.95 -12.74
CA ASP A 105 2.04 28.93 -13.27
C ASP A 105 1.56 27.53 -13.70
N ASP A 106 2.41 26.52 -13.62
CA ASP A 106 2.06 25.14 -13.97
C ASP A 106 1.45 24.43 -12.75
N ILE A 107 0.56 23.49 -13.01
CA ILE A 107 0.08 22.53 -12.02
C ILE A 107 0.23 21.13 -12.64
N LEU A 108 1.33 20.45 -12.33
CA LEU A 108 1.58 19.12 -12.87
C LEU A 108 0.62 18.09 -12.27
N LEU A 109 0.40 18.15 -10.95
CA LEU A 109 -0.52 17.31 -10.22
C LEU A 109 -1.30 18.15 -9.19
N ASP A 110 -2.59 18.33 -9.37
CA ASP A 110 -3.48 19.06 -8.47
C ASP A 110 -4.22 18.15 -7.48
N TYR A 111 -3.92 16.87 -7.48
CA TYR A 111 -4.55 15.83 -6.63
C TYR A 111 -3.49 14.82 -6.16
N ASP A 112 -3.87 14.02 -5.15
CA ASP A 112 -3.09 12.86 -4.72
C ASP A 112 -3.40 11.66 -5.62
N HIS A 113 -2.44 11.20 -6.41
CA HIS A 113 -2.61 10.07 -7.32
C HIS A 113 -2.81 8.73 -6.60
N TRP A 114 -2.40 8.62 -5.32
CA TRP A 114 -2.67 7.43 -4.51
C TRP A 114 -4.13 7.31 -4.11
N THR A 115 -4.83 8.46 -3.98
CA THR A 115 -6.23 8.51 -3.56
C THR A 115 -7.17 9.04 -4.65
N SER A 116 -6.63 9.50 -5.77
CA SER A 116 -7.38 10.18 -6.85
C SER A 116 -8.25 11.33 -6.31
N SER A 117 -7.76 12.04 -5.28
CA SER A 117 -8.52 13.04 -4.55
C SER A 117 -7.63 14.18 -4.07
N GLN A 118 -8.23 15.38 -3.93
CA GLN A 118 -7.58 16.51 -3.28
C GLN A 118 -7.78 16.52 -1.75
N ASP A 119 -8.79 15.79 -1.26
CA ASP A 119 -9.12 15.68 0.16
C ASP A 119 -9.22 14.18 0.54
N ASP A 120 -8.44 13.77 1.52
CA ASP A 120 -8.37 12.41 2.03
C ASP A 120 -8.88 12.27 3.48
N THR A 121 -9.62 13.27 3.97
CA THR A 121 -10.05 13.38 5.39
C THR A 121 -10.78 12.13 5.90
N ASN A 122 -11.58 11.49 5.06
CA ASN A 122 -12.35 10.29 5.40
C ASN A 122 -12.05 9.11 4.45
N PHE A 123 -10.82 9.05 3.99
CA PHE A 123 -10.37 8.01 3.07
C PHE A 123 -10.40 6.62 3.74
N THR A 124 -10.87 5.62 3.02
CA THR A 124 -10.84 4.22 3.43
C THR A 124 -10.59 3.32 2.22
N CYS A 125 -9.55 2.51 2.26
CA CYS A 125 -9.33 1.45 1.29
C CYS A 125 -10.29 0.28 1.55
N LYS A 126 -11.17 -0.03 0.61
CA LYS A 126 -12.17 -1.10 0.75
C LYS A 126 -11.66 -2.45 0.27
N THR A 127 -11.14 -2.49 -0.95
CA THR A 127 -10.64 -3.73 -1.55
C THR A 127 -9.51 -3.47 -2.53
N VAL A 128 -8.61 -4.43 -2.64
CA VAL A 128 -7.60 -4.48 -3.69
C VAL A 128 -7.84 -5.71 -4.54
N THR A 129 -7.92 -5.56 -5.85
CA THR A 129 -8.00 -6.66 -6.81
C THR A 129 -6.79 -6.65 -7.72
N VAL A 130 -6.30 -7.83 -8.12
CA VAL A 130 -5.13 -7.98 -8.99
C VAL A 130 -5.53 -8.70 -10.26
N SER A 131 -5.08 -8.20 -11.40
CA SER A 131 -5.28 -8.77 -12.72
C SER A 131 -4.01 -8.67 -13.58
N ASN A 132 -4.03 -9.29 -14.75
CA ASN A 132 -2.94 -9.26 -15.73
C ASN A 132 -1.56 -9.56 -15.13
N LEU A 133 -1.51 -10.48 -14.14
CA LEU A 133 -0.28 -10.88 -13.47
C LEU A 133 0.61 -11.70 -14.42
N THR A 134 1.83 -11.21 -14.60
CA THR A 134 2.92 -11.86 -15.35
C THR A 134 4.16 -11.98 -14.45
N ASP A 135 5.28 -12.42 -15.00
CA ASP A 135 6.56 -12.50 -14.26
C ASP A 135 7.14 -11.12 -13.90
N SER A 136 6.71 -10.05 -14.56
CA SER A 136 7.29 -8.72 -14.39
C SER A 136 6.27 -7.60 -14.23
N THR A 137 5.00 -7.80 -14.57
CA THR A 137 3.96 -6.79 -14.52
C THR A 137 2.67 -7.33 -13.91
N ALA A 138 1.90 -6.46 -13.30
CA ALA A 138 0.54 -6.73 -12.83
C ALA A 138 -0.27 -5.43 -12.84
N ILE A 139 -1.59 -5.54 -12.78
CA ILE A 139 -2.50 -4.43 -12.55
C ILE A 139 -3.18 -4.64 -11.20
N ALA A 140 -3.12 -3.64 -10.33
CA ALA A 140 -3.87 -3.61 -9.09
C ALA A 140 -4.93 -2.51 -9.16
N LYS A 141 -6.18 -2.85 -8.88
CA LYS A 141 -7.27 -1.89 -8.72
C LYS A 141 -7.61 -1.77 -7.25
N VAL A 142 -7.47 -0.58 -6.71
CA VAL A 142 -7.79 -0.21 -5.34
C VAL A 142 -9.16 0.45 -5.35
N ASN A 143 -10.16 -0.18 -4.74
CA ASN A 143 -11.45 0.45 -4.54
C ASN A 143 -11.46 1.13 -3.17
N GLU A 144 -11.88 2.36 -3.14
CA GLU A 144 -11.79 3.24 -1.99
C GLU A 144 -13.07 4.04 -1.80
N GLU A 145 -13.25 4.56 -0.60
CA GLU A 145 -14.31 5.48 -0.26
C GLU A 145 -13.72 6.71 0.40
N ASN A 146 -14.12 7.88 -0.04
CA ASN A 146 -13.73 9.14 0.54
C ASN A 146 -14.93 10.10 0.56
N VAL A 147 -15.21 10.70 1.72
CA VAL A 147 -16.34 11.63 1.92
C VAL A 147 -17.68 11.07 1.40
N GLY A 148 -17.91 9.75 1.64
CA GLY A 148 -19.14 9.06 1.22
C GLY A 148 -19.26 8.80 -0.29
N ARG A 149 -18.19 8.98 -1.05
CA ARG A 149 -18.13 8.64 -2.48
C ARG A 149 -17.16 7.49 -2.69
N SER A 150 -17.50 6.60 -3.62
CA SER A 150 -16.63 5.50 -4.02
C SER A 150 -15.78 5.90 -5.22
N TYR A 151 -14.50 5.59 -5.14
CA TYR A 151 -13.50 5.81 -6.19
C TYR A 151 -12.77 4.50 -6.49
N ALA A 152 -11.95 4.52 -7.52
CA ALA A 152 -11.01 3.45 -7.77
C ALA A 152 -9.72 4.02 -8.35
N VAL A 153 -8.59 3.62 -7.79
CA VAL A 153 -7.27 3.91 -8.36
C VAL A 153 -6.76 2.65 -9.05
N THR A 154 -6.30 2.78 -10.27
CA THR A 154 -5.70 1.67 -11.02
C THR A 154 -4.20 1.85 -11.10
N LEU A 155 -3.47 0.91 -10.51
CA LEU A 155 -2.01 0.90 -10.43
C LEU A 155 -1.46 -0.10 -11.44
N VAL A 156 -0.54 0.33 -12.30
CA VAL A 156 0.30 -0.58 -13.08
C VAL A 156 1.52 -0.92 -12.25
N LEU A 157 1.78 -2.20 -12.02
CA LEU A 157 2.87 -2.66 -11.18
C LEU A 157 4.00 -3.25 -12.01
N LEU A 158 5.22 -3.02 -11.56
CA LEU A 158 6.45 -3.58 -12.11
C LEU A 158 7.19 -4.37 -11.02
N PHE A 159 7.64 -5.58 -11.36
CA PHE A 159 8.51 -6.34 -10.50
C PHE A 159 9.97 -5.94 -10.73
N GLU A 160 10.55 -5.22 -9.79
CA GLU A 160 11.96 -4.83 -9.79
C GLU A 160 12.54 -4.93 -8.37
N ARG A 161 13.84 -4.90 -8.21
CA ARG A 161 14.50 -4.97 -6.89
C ARG A 161 13.95 -6.07 -5.98
N ASN A 162 13.54 -7.19 -6.61
CA ASN A 162 12.95 -8.37 -5.93
C ASN A 162 11.63 -8.07 -5.18
N ASP A 163 10.82 -7.09 -5.65
CA ASP A 163 9.48 -6.79 -5.14
C ASP A 163 8.63 -6.05 -6.19
N TRP A 164 7.34 -5.78 -5.87
CA TRP A 164 6.41 -5.04 -6.71
C TRP A 164 6.40 -3.57 -6.36
N PHE A 165 6.51 -2.71 -7.38
CA PHE A 165 6.49 -1.26 -7.27
C PHE A 165 5.45 -0.69 -8.24
N VAL A 166 4.83 0.44 -7.87
CA VAL A 166 3.92 1.16 -8.76
C VAL A 166 4.75 1.81 -9.87
N ASP A 167 4.39 1.50 -11.09
CA ASP A 167 5.08 1.99 -12.29
C ASP A 167 4.25 3.00 -13.07
N ASP A 168 2.95 3.03 -12.80
CA ASP A 168 2.03 3.99 -13.41
C ASP A 168 0.73 4.07 -12.63
N PHE A 169 0.06 5.21 -12.70
CA PHE A 169 -1.30 5.42 -12.25
C PHE A 169 -2.16 5.65 -13.50
N LEU A 170 -3.32 4.99 -13.57
CA LEU A 170 -4.24 5.19 -14.67
C LEU A 170 -5.40 6.07 -14.20
N PHE A 171 -5.68 7.13 -14.94
CA PHE A 171 -6.80 8.02 -14.68
C PHE A 171 -8.13 7.26 -14.75
N ASN A 172 -9.02 7.52 -13.80
CA ASN A 172 -10.28 6.80 -13.68
C ASN A 172 -11.28 7.11 -14.80
N GLU A 173 -11.19 8.30 -15.39
CA GLU A 173 -12.15 8.78 -16.37
C GLU A 173 -12.04 8.06 -17.72
N ASP A 174 -10.82 7.86 -18.20
CA ASP A 174 -10.55 7.29 -19.51
C ASP A 174 -9.51 6.16 -19.51
N GLY A 175 -8.89 5.87 -18.36
CA GLY A 175 -7.82 4.88 -18.22
C GLY A 175 -6.50 5.31 -18.83
N SER A 176 -6.33 6.60 -19.15
CA SER A 176 -5.07 7.12 -19.65
C SER A 176 -3.97 7.05 -18.60
N SER A 177 -2.71 7.01 -19.07
CA SER A 177 -1.52 6.84 -18.26
C SER A 177 -1.01 8.17 -17.73
N GLU A 178 -0.74 8.28 -16.45
CA GLU A 178 -0.09 9.44 -15.86
C GLU A 178 1.34 9.63 -16.40
N LYS A 179 2.05 8.53 -16.66
CA LYS A 179 3.36 8.59 -17.33
C LYS A 179 3.29 9.18 -18.73
N GLU A 180 2.25 8.86 -19.49
CA GLU A 180 2.08 9.47 -20.83
C GLU A 180 1.73 10.96 -20.71
N TYR A 181 1.01 11.35 -19.66
CA TYR A 181 0.80 12.76 -19.33
C TYR A 181 2.11 13.47 -19.02
N PHE A 182 2.97 12.92 -18.17
CA PHE A 182 4.28 13.53 -17.87
C PHE A 182 5.18 13.62 -19.09
N LYS A 183 5.22 12.62 -19.94
CA LYS A 183 6.00 12.67 -21.19
C LYS A 183 5.56 13.81 -22.09
N ARG A 184 4.25 13.98 -22.29
CA ARG A 184 3.72 15.09 -23.09
C ARG A 184 4.09 16.43 -22.47
N PHE A 185 3.92 16.59 -21.16
CA PHE A 185 4.30 17.80 -20.45
C PHE A 185 5.78 18.14 -20.67
N ILE A 186 6.67 17.18 -20.50
CA ILE A 186 8.11 17.33 -20.73
C ILE A 186 8.40 17.74 -22.18
N GLU A 187 7.77 17.09 -23.16
CA GLU A 187 7.93 17.41 -24.58
C GLU A 187 7.47 18.84 -24.89
N GLU A 188 6.33 19.26 -24.36
CA GLU A 188 5.78 20.62 -24.52
C GLU A 188 6.71 21.67 -23.90
N LYS A 189 7.20 21.45 -22.69
CA LYS A 189 8.14 22.38 -22.02
C LYS A 189 9.49 22.51 -22.74
N ARG A 190 9.99 21.44 -23.35
CA ARG A 190 11.24 21.46 -24.12
C ARG A 190 11.11 22.09 -25.51
N ALA A 191 9.89 22.23 -26.02
CA ALA A 191 9.62 22.84 -27.32
C ALA A 191 9.44 24.37 -27.27
N GLN A 192 9.33 24.93 -26.08
CA GLN A 192 9.24 26.40 -25.81
C GLN A 192 10.61 27.03 -25.75
#